data_f1314afe07de7793b53031708c1a278d
#
_entry.id   f1314afe07de7793b53031708c1a278d
#
_cell.length_a   1.000
_cell.length_b   1.000
_cell.length_c   1.000
_cell.angle_alpha   90.00
_cell.angle_beta   90.00
_cell.angle_gamma   90.00
#
_symmetry.space_group_name_H-M   'P 1'
#
loop_
_entity.id
_entity.type
_entity.pdbx_description
1 polymer ?
#
loop_
_entity_poly.entity_id
_entity_poly.type
_entity_poly.pdbx_seq_one_letter_code
_entity_poly.pdbx_strand_id
1 'polypeptide(L)'
;MDFKERKEQVASYLGKVVRIEIDRPIGYIHKKEKYTLEYGINYGYIPGVLGGDGEELDVYLLCVDTPVEEYTGRIIAVAHRENDVEDKLVMAPEGLVLSAEEIYEKISFQERYYNTRIETL
;
A
#
# COMPACT_ATOMS: atom_id res chain seq x y z
N MET A 1 11.41 -13.70 -13.41
CA MET A 1 9.96 -13.46 -13.27
C MET A 1 9.58 -12.24 -14.09
N ASP A 2 8.60 -12.38 -14.96
CA ASP A 2 8.19 -11.27 -15.80
C ASP A 2 7.21 -10.33 -15.08
N PHE A 3 6.85 -9.26 -15.74
CA PHE A 3 5.98 -8.21 -15.21
C PHE A 3 4.61 -8.75 -14.78
N LYS A 4 4.00 -9.59 -15.63
CA LYS A 4 2.69 -10.15 -15.34
C LYS A 4 2.71 -11.07 -14.13
N GLU A 5 3.71 -11.95 -14.05
CA GLU A 5 3.87 -12.86 -12.93
C GLU A 5 4.11 -12.10 -11.63
N ARG A 6 4.86 -11.01 -11.68
CA ARG A 6 5.13 -10.19 -10.51
C ARG A 6 3.84 -9.53 -10.00
N LYS A 7 3.01 -9.01 -10.89
CA LYS A 7 1.71 -8.44 -10.51
C LYS A 7 0.77 -9.49 -9.91
N GLU A 8 0.75 -10.69 -10.46
CA GLU A 8 -0.05 -11.80 -9.92
C GLU A 8 0.43 -12.21 -8.54
N GLN A 9 1.73 -12.24 -8.32
CA GLN A 9 2.31 -12.56 -7.01
C GLN A 9 1.92 -11.51 -5.97
N VAL A 10 1.97 -10.23 -6.33
CA VAL A 10 1.54 -9.15 -5.44
C VAL A 10 0.07 -9.32 -5.08
N ALA A 11 -0.79 -9.55 -6.08
CA ALA A 11 -2.23 -9.71 -5.87
C ALA A 11 -2.56 -10.94 -5.01
N SER A 12 -1.68 -11.95 -4.96
CA SER A 12 -1.90 -13.15 -4.16
C SER A 12 -1.92 -12.89 -2.66
N TYR A 13 -1.44 -11.74 -2.22
CA TYR A 13 -1.49 -11.36 -0.80
C TYR A 13 -2.87 -10.91 -0.34
N LEU A 14 -3.78 -10.63 -1.27
CA LEU A 14 -5.13 -10.18 -0.94
C LEU A 14 -5.82 -11.19 0.00
N GLY A 15 -6.29 -10.72 1.14
CA GLY A 15 -6.91 -11.54 2.18
C GLY A 15 -5.97 -12.15 3.21
N LYS A 16 -4.67 -12.07 3.01
CA LYS A 16 -3.70 -12.63 3.95
C LYS A 16 -3.43 -11.69 5.12
N VAL A 17 -3.13 -12.27 6.27
CA VAL A 17 -2.63 -11.54 7.44
C VAL A 17 -1.11 -11.58 7.40
N VAL A 18 -0.48 -10.42 7.42
CA VAL A 18 0.97 -10.31 7.35
C VAL A 18 1.48 -9.24 8.29
N ARG A 19 2.76 -9.31 8.63
CA ARG A 19 3.46 -8.28 9.39
C ARG A 19 4.18 -7.36 8.41
N ILE A 20 4.09 -6.05 8.65
CA ILE A 20 4.81 -5.04 7.88
C ILE A 20 5.66 -4.17 8.80
N GLU A 21 6.70 -3.58 8.24
CA GLU A 21 7.47 -2.54 8.89
C GLU A 21 7.09 -1.19 8.29
N ILE A 22 7.03 -0.16 9.16
CA ILE A 22 6.62 1.17 8.75
C ILE A 22 7.86 2.06 8.63
N ASP A 23 8.17 2.51 7.43
CA ASP A 23 9.27 3.43 7.17
C ASP A 23 8.79 4.86 6.88
N ARG A 24 7.51 5.05 6.64
CA ARG A 24 6.88 6.37 6.49
C ARG A 24 5.63 6.45 7.36
N PRO A 25 5.81 6.71 8.66
CA PRO A 25 4.66 6.81 9.59
C PRO A 25 3.86 8.08 9.35
N ILE A 26 2.67 8.15 9.96
CA ILE A 26 1.83 9.35 9.92
C ILE A 26 2.67 10.57 10.28
N GLY A 27 2.58 11.60 9.45
CA GLY A 27 3.34 12.83 9.61
C GLY A 27 4.67 12.84 8.86
N TYR A 28 5.07 11.74 8.25
CA TYR A 28 6.29 11.70 7.46
C TYR A 28 6.16 12.63 6.25
N ILE A 29 7.22 13.39 5.98
CA ILE A 29 7.26 14.32 4.85
C ILE A 29 8.29 13.83 3.85
N HIS A 30 7.82 13.51 2.64
CA HIS A 30 8.68 13.10 1.53
C HIS A 30 8.81 14.27 0.55
N LYS A 31 10.00 14.84 0.48
CA LYS A 31 10.28 15.94 -0.45
C LYS A 31 10.64 15.35 -1.81
N LYS A 32 9.83 15.66 -2.81
CA LYS A 32 10.09 15.31 -4.20
C LYS A 32 10.55 16.55 -4.95
N GLU A 33 11.10 16.38 -6.13
CA GLU A 33 11.65 17.48 -6.92
C GLU A 33 10.63 18.59 -7.19
N LYS A 34 9.39 18.21 -7.52
CA LYS A 34 8.36 19.17 -7.92
C LYS A 34 7.29 19.42 -6.87
N TYR A 35 7.24 18.61 -5.82
CA TYR A 35 6.21 18.71 -4.79
C TYR A 35 6.63 17.95 -3.54
N THR A 36 5.90 18.19 -2.46
CA THR A 36 6.12 17.51 -1.18
C THR A 36 4.89 16.69 -0.83
N LEU A 37 5.10 15.45 -0.37
CA LEU A 37 4.03 14.60 0.12
C LEU A 37 4.11 14.50 1.63
N GLU A 38 3.01 14.80 2.31
CA GLU A 38 2.85 14.52 3.72
C GLU A 38 2.00 13.26 3.86
N TYR A 39 2.49 12.27 4.60
CA TYR A 39 1.78 11.03 4.80
C TYR A 39 0.77 11.16 5.92
N GLY A 40 -0.53 11.15 5.58
CA GLY A 40 -1.61 11.18 6.54
C GLY A 40 -1.99 9.80 7.09
N ILE A 41 -1.32 8.76 6.61
CA ILE A 41 -1.50 7.38 7.05
C ILE A 41 -0.12 6.73 7.19
N ASN A 42 -0.06 5.62 7.93
CA ASN A 42 1.17 4.84 8.01
C ASN A 42 1.42 4.12 6.68
N TYR A 43 2.67 4.06 6.27
CA TYR A 43 3.08 3.46 5.02
C TYR A 43 4.38 2.68 5.25
N GLY A 44 4.43 1.47 4.75
CA GLY A 44 5.58 0.62 4.97
C GLY A 44 5.73 -0.47 3.91
N TYR A 45 6.23 -1.62 4.32
CA TYR A 45 6.55 -2.69 3.37
C TYR A 45 6.55 -4.04 4.08
N ILE A 46 6.42 -5.11 3.28
CA ILE A 46 6.58 -6.47 3.78
C ILE A 46 8.06 -6.84 3.68
N PRO A 47 8.74 -7.11 4.81
CA PRO A 47 10.16 -7.46 4.76
C PRO A 47 10.42 -8.70 3.90
N GLY A 48 11.40 -8.61 3.00
CA GLY A 48 11.84 -9.73 2.17
C GLY A 48 10.95 -10.09 1.00
N VAL A 49 9.87 -9.33 0.74
CA VAL A 49 8.99 -9.56 -0.40
C VAL A 49 9.16 -8.42 -1.39
N LEU A 50 9.43 -8.75 -2.66
CA LEU A 50 9.70 -7.76 -3.69
C LEU A 50 8.44 -7.42 -4.48
N GLY A 51 8.28 -6.13 -4.78
CA GLY A 51 7.26 -5.62 -5.67
C GLY A 51 7.72 -5.62 -7.14
N GLY A 52 6.92 -5.02 -8.01
CA GLY A 52 7.17 -5.00 -9.45
C GLY A 52 8.42 -4.27 -9.87
N ASP A 53 8.90 -3.34 -9.06
CA ASP A 53 10.11 -2.54 -9.31
C ASP A 53 11.39 -3.18 -8.77
N GLY A 54 11.30 -4.36 -8.17
CA GLY A 54 12.46 -5.05 -7.57
C GLY A 54 12.80 -4.58 -6.15
N GLU A 55 12.11 -3.56 -5.64
CA GLU A 55 12.22 -3.11 -4.27
C GLU A 55 11.19 -3.82 -3.39
N GLU A 56 11.31 -3.71 -2.07
CA GLU A 56 10.36 -4.35 -1.17
C GLU A 56 8.94 -3.87 -1.42
N LEU A 57 7.96 -4.78 -1.28
CA LEU A 57 6.56 -4.53 -1.62
C LEU A 57 5.92 -3.59 -0.61
N ASP A 58 5.51 -2.43 -1.07
CA ASP A 58 4.95 -1.36 -0.23
C ASP A 58 3.49 -1.59 0.14
N VAL A 59 3.14 -1.14 1.34
CA VAL A 59 1.81 -1.32 1.92
C VAL A 59 1.33 -0.03 2.56
N TYR A 60 0.11 0.39 2.22
CA TYR A 60 -0.61 1.43 2.94
C TYR A 60 -1.32 0.80 4.14
N LEU A 61 -1.12 1.35 5.34
CA LEU A 61 -1.82 0.89 6.54
C LEU A 61 -2.93 1.87 6.90
N LEU A 62 -4.18 1.44 6.75
CA LEU A 62 -5.37 2.25 7.02
C LEU A 62 -5.92 1.97 8.41
N CYS A 63 -6.64 2.96 8.95
CA CYS A 63 -7.40 2.82 10.21
C CYS A 63 -6.54 2.56 11.46
N VAL A 64 -5.28 2.96 11.39
CA VAL A 64 -4.38 3.02 12.55
C VAL A 64 -3.93 4.48 12.63
N ASP A 65 -4.54 5.24 13.54
CA ASP A 65 -4.51 6.70 13.51
C ASP A 65 -3.34 7.31 14.30
N THR A 66 -2.41 6.50 14.74
CA THR A 66 -1.18 6.95 15.40
C THR A 66 0.03 6.42 14.66
N PRO A 67 1.18 7.12 14.71
CA PRO A 67 2.41 6.60 14.09
C PRO A 67 2.83 5.30 14.79
N VAL A 68 3.16 4.28 14.00
CA VAL A 68 3.66 3.00 14.52
C VAL A 68 4.92 2.61 13.76
N GLU A 69 5.72 1.71 14.35
CA GLU A 69 6.95 1.23 13.73
C GLU A 69 6.73 -0.07 12.94
N GLU A 70 5.73 -0.85 13.33
CA GLU A 70 5.35 -2.10 12.68
C GLU A 70 3.87 -2.38 12.94
N TYR A 71 3.30 -3.27 12.14
CA TYR A 71 1.91 -3.67 12.34
C TYR A 71 1.66 -5.03 11.71
N THR A 72 0.78 -5.81 12.32
CA THR A 72 0.29 -7.07 11.75
C THR A 72 -1.21 -6.91 11.51
N GLY A 73 -1.63 -7.05 10.26
CA GLY A 73 -3.03 -6.87 9.88
C GLY A 73 -3.35 -7.64 8.60
N ARG A 74 -4.56 -7.43 8.10
CA ARG A 74 -5.05 -8.10 6.90
C ARG A 74 -4.89 -7.22 5.68
N ILE A 75 -4.42 -7.81 4.59
CA ILE A 75 -4.39 -7.15 3.29
C ILE A 75 -5.82 -7.15 2.75
N ILE A 76 -6.42 -5.97 2.68
CA ILE A 76 -7.83 -5.81 2.29
C ILE A 76 -8.00 -5.38 0.83
N ALA A 77 -6.94 -4.91 0.19
CA ALA A 77 -7.01 -4.45 -1.19
C ALA A 77 -5.66 -4.44 -1.86
N VAL A 78 -5.69 -4.40 -3.18
CA VAL A 78 -4.53 -4.18 -4.04
C VAL A 78 -4.79 -2.92 -4.84
N ALA A 79 -3.85 -1.98 -4.81
CA ALA A 79 -3.87 -0.79 -5.65
C ALA A 79 -3.06 -1.08 -6.91
N HIS A 80 -3.76 -1.40 -7.99
CA HIS A 80 -3.14 -1.71 -9.27
C HIS A 80 -2.87 -0.42 -10.04
N ARG A 81 -1.61 -0.13 -10.29
CA ARG A 81 -1.20 1.02 -11.10
C ARG A 81 -1.15 0.60 -12.56
N GLU A 82 -2.15 0.99 -13.33
CA GLU A 82 -2.28 0.56 -14.72
C GLU A 82 -1.16 1.08 -15.63
N ASN A 83 -0.55 2.18 -15.27
CA ASN A 83 0.52 2.83 -16.03
C ASN A 83 1.89 2.69 -15.37
N ASP A 84 2.06 1.73 -14.46
CA ASP A 84 3.31 1.52 -13.73
C ASP A 84 3.51 0.03 -13.47
N VAL A 85 4.75 -0.36 -13.22
CA VAL A 85 5.11 -1.74 -12.86
C VAL A 85 4.85 -2.03 -11.37
N GLU A 86 4.69 -0.99 -10.56
CA GLU A 86 4.61 -1.10 -9.11
C GLU A 86 3.19 -1.00 -8.60
N ASP A 87 2.62 -2.16 -8.20
CA ASP A 87 1.36 -2.17 -7.46
C ASP A 87 1.65 -2.05 -5.98
N LYS A 88 0.67 -1.59 -5.21
CA LYS A 88 0.75 -1.43 -3.76
C LYS A 88 -0.31 -2.28 -3.09
N LEU A 89 -0.04 -2.69 -1.86
CA LEU A 89 -1.03 -3.37 -1.04
C LEU A 89 -1.67 -2.39 -0.06
N VAL A 90 -2.86 -2.73 0.41
CA VAL A 90 -3.58 -1.94 1.42
C VAL A 90 -3.93 -2.87 2.57
N MET A 91 -3.53 -2.48 3.78
CA MET A 91 -3.74 -3.24 5.01
C MET A 91 -4.66 -2.48 5.94
N ALA A 92 -5.44 -3.20 6.72
CA ALA A 92 -6.21 -2.64 7.82
C ALA A 92 -6.22 -3.63 8.99
N PRO A 93 -6.59 -3.19 10.21
CA PRO A 93 -6.83 -4.12 11.31
C PRO A 93 -7.84 -5.18 10.90
N GLU A 94 -7.67 -6.41 11.40
CA GLU A 94 -8.60 -7.50 11.08
C GLU A 94 -10.03 -7.14 11.48
N GLY A 95 -10.99 -7.57 10.66
CA GLY A 95 -12.40 -7.35 10.92
C GLY A 95 -12.97 -6.06 10.32
N LEU A 96 -12.13 -5.18 9.81
CA LEU A 96 -12.60 -3.97 9.15
C LEU A 96 -12.88 -4.22 7.67
N VAL A 97 -14.01 -3.69 7.20
CA VAL A 97 -14.41 -3.78 5.80
C VAL A 97 -14.55 -2.36 5.27
N LEU A 98 -13.81 -2.07 4.21
CA LEU A 98 -13.84 -0.76 3.53
C LEU A 98 -14.18 -0.98 2.07
N SER A 99 -14.96 -0.06 1.48
CA SER A 99 -15.24 -0.09 0.05
C SER A 99 -14.01 0.37 -0.74
N ALA A 100 -13.98 0.04 -2.03
CA ALA A 100 -12.92 0.52 -2.92
C ALA A 100 -12.85 2.04 -2.93
N GLU A 101 -14.00 2.72 -2.87
CA GLU A 101 -14.06 4.19 -2.86
C GLU A 101 -13.46 4.76 -1.58
N GLU A 102 -13.80 4.19 -0.42
CA GLU A 102 -13.23 4.61 0.86
C GLU A 102 -11.72 4.41 0.90
N ILE A 103 -11.25 3.28 0.38
CA ILE A 103 -9.81 2.99 0.31
C ILE A 103 -9.11 4.00 -0.57
N TYR A 104 -9.63 4.22 -1.79
CA TYR A 104 -9.01 5.16 -2.73
C TYR A 104 -8.93 6.57 -2.13
N GLU A 105 -9.98 7.01 -1.48
CA GLU A 105 -9.99 8.32 -0.84
C GLU A 105 -8.83 8.49 0.15
N LYS A 106 -8.57 7.45 0.95
CA LYS A 106 -7.50 7.48 1.96
C LYS A 106 -6.10 7.44 1.38
N ILE A 107 -5.90 6.81 0.23
CA ILE A 107 -4.57 6.69 -0.39
C ILE A 107 -4.37 7.66 -1.56
N SER A 108 -5.36 8.45 -1.88
CA SER A 108 -5.33 9.36 -3.04
C SER A 108 -4.26 10.45 -2.93
N PHE A 109 -3.79 10.79 -1.71
CA PHE A 109 -2.72 11.77 -1.55
C PHE A 109 -1.48 11.40 -2.37
N GLN A 110 -1.24 10.11 -2.60
CA GLN A 110 -0.15 9.60 -3.43
C GLN A 110 -0.68 8.97 -4.72
N GLU A 111 -1.75 8.16 -4.66
CA GLU A 111 -2.23 7.43 -5.83
C GLU A 111 -2.86 8.32 -6.90
N ARG A 112 -3.28 9.54 -6.55
CA ARG A 112 -3.83 10.47 -7.56
C ARG A 112 -2.84 10.83 -8.67
N TYR A 113 -1.55 10.59 -8.46
CA TYR A 113 -0.51 10.82 -9.47
C TYR A 113 -0.37 9.65 -10.44
N TYR A 114 -1.13 8.59 -10.25
CA TYR A 114 -1.10 7.37 -11.06
C TYR A 114 -2.51 7.01 -11.52
N ASN A 115 -2.58 6.15 -12.53
CA ASN A 115 -3.85 5.57 -12.96
C ASN A 115 -4.08 4.29 -12.15
N THR A 116 -4.79 4.41 -11.03
CA THR A 116 -4.90 3.35 -10.03
C THR A 116 -6.31 2.76 -9.98
N ARG A 117 -6.38 1.43 -10.00
CA ARG A 117 -7.60 0.64 -9.83
C ARG A 117 -7.50 -0.14 -8.51
N ILE A 118 -8.55 -0.13 -7.72
CA ILE A 118 -8.59 -0.82 -6.43
C ILE A 118 -9.30 -2.15 -6.57
N GLU A 119 -8.61 -3.24 -6.22
CA GLU A 119 -9.19 -4.57 -6.12
C GLU A 119 -9.38 -4.92 -4.64
N THR A 120 -10.60 -5.27 -4.24
CA THR A 120 -10.92 -5.64 -2.85
C THR A 120 -11.21 -7.14 -2.73
N LEU A 121 -11.33 -7.57 -1.49
CA LEU A 121 -11.79 -8.94 -1.19
C LEU A 121 -13.18 -9.20 -1.73
#